data_ee4d223d7024189fb639c58230a072e2
#
_entry.id   ee4d223d7024189fb639c58230a072e2
#
_cell.length_a   1.000
_cell.length_b   1.000
_cell.length_c   1.000
_cell.angle_alpha   90.00
_cell.angle_beta   90.00
_cell.angle_gamma   90.00
#
_symmetry.space_group_name_H-M   'P 1'
#
loop_
_entity.id
_entity.type
_entity.pdbx_description
1 polymer ?
#
loop_
_entity_poly.entity_id
_entity_poly.type
_entity_poly.pdbx_seq_one_letter_code
_entity_poly.pdbx_strand_id
1 'polypeptide(L)'
;MFYKIVEKFRISEFQQIAKTFSITSIFLLSYVVTSQGTETIPNLDFSGNGPLFLSKDLMHADILQVESLLRENYVRFPIIEKSGVKWESAIQSLLDQLSKNKNPILTHHFQKKLIKSLEFTNDGNLRTDLFIKNRHYVLRVEPKVAFFSGIRLAHDNGRFRVLPTMNFYKKIVNHWYVGCKTQQEIFFPILPLRQSEEIFMMGQQANRQLEPLDCIFENDSGEKQKILLPLLIPEAELNQPETPVYDYISGRTPYIRWYRDANSEEITVKEFHKLARKLRKSSTLIIDVRGNRNGSFAFFEKWLKHYTRNHWKNVIVKERHTIPIIKGLLNRVQWNLHHSSMRLLIGQDQLEQKSLQLKALGKHLREKGIAEKWIETKFIFNGNRNSPKWNTRLIVLVNQHCGNGCQFLAALTKQIPQGVLIGSNTGPFPKNTSGPIFQLKHSRIMLSFSHRLHLNHQAKSVSPSGYIPDYWLFPPMDIQDIQRFASKNTNSL
;
A
#
# COMPACT_ATOMS: atom_id res chain seq x y z
N MET A 1 40.36 14.06 11.66
CA MET A 1 40.25 12.72 12.28
C MET A 1 38.86 12.10 12.09
N PHE A 2 37.80 12.88 12.01
CA PHE A 2 36.40 12.42 11.81
C PHE A 2 36.10 11.83 10.41
N TYR A 3 36.78 12.31 9.38
CA TYR A 3 36.54 11.87 7.98
C TYR A 3 36.99 10.43 7.69
N LYS A 4 38.01 9.93 8.35
CA LYS A 4 38.52 8.55 8.16
C LYS A 4 37.71 7.46 8.88
N ILE A 5 36.84 7.83 9.82
CA ILE A 5 35.99 6.88 10.54
C ILE A 5 34.71 6.58 9.75
N VAL A 6 34.22 7.55 9.00
CA VAL A 6 33.00 7.41 8.17
C VAL A 6 33.22 6.50 6.95
N GLU A 7 34.41 6.50 6.35
CA GLU A 7 34.74 5.64 5.21
C GLU A 7 34.84 4.15 5.58
N LYS A 8 35.36 3.84 6.77
CA LYS A 8 35.54 2.45 7.20
C LYS A 8 34.24 1.73 7.57
N PHE A 9 33.20 2.48 8.01
CA PHE A 9 31.91 1.89 8.35
C PHE A 9 31.00 1.66 7.12
N ARG A 10 31.13 2.48 6.07
CA ARG A 10 30.37 2.30 4.82
C ARG A 10 30.74 1.05 4.04
N ILE A 11 32.00 0.63 4.06
CA ILE A 11 32.49 -0.50 3.26
C ILE A 11 32.09 -1.86 3.87
N SER A 12 32.05 -1.99 5.20
CA SER A 12 31.71 -3.28 5.85
C SER A 12 30.22 -3.62 5.82
N GLU A 13 29.33 -2.63 5.92
CA GLU A 13 27.88 -2.86 5.77
C GLU A 13 27.48 -3.09 4.30
N PHE A 14 28.15 -2.43 3.35
CA PHE A 14 27.94 -2.65 1.93
C PHE A 14 28.40 -4.05 1.46
N GLN A 15 29.47 -4.59 2.03
CA GLN A 15 29.92 -5.95 1.72
C GLN A 15 28.99 -7.03 2.29
N GLN A 16 28.30 -6.74 3.38
CA GLN A 16 27.31 -7.66 3.95
C GLN A 16 25.97 -7.63 3.18
N ILE A 17 25.58 -6.47 2.66
CA ILE A 17 24.41 -6.32 1.78
C ILE A 17 24.71 -6.92 0.39
N ALA A 18 25.92 -6.74 -0.15
CA ALA A 18 26.34 -7.34 -1.41
C ALA A 18 26.44 -8.87 -1.36
N LYS A 19 26.76 -9.45 -0.21
CA LYS A 19 26.78 -10.92 -0.03
C LYS A 19 25.40 -11.54 0.12
N THR A 20 24.36 -10.75 0.40
CA THR A 20 22.96 -11.23 0.45
C THR A 20 22.25 -11.09 -0.90
N PHE A 21 22.78 -10.27 -1.81
CA PHE A 21 22.38 -10.25 -3.20
C PHE A 21 23.15 -11.35 -3.92
N SER A 22 22.47 -12.44 -4.14
CA SER A 22 22.91 -13.66 -4.80
C SER A 22 23.98 -13.45 -5.87
N ILE A 23 25.06 -14.21 -5.77
CA ILE A 23 26.17 -14.36 -6.73
C ILE A 23 25.71 -14.54 -8.18
N THR A 24 24.48 -14.92 -8.45
CA THR A 24 23.88 -15.03 -9.80
C THR A 24 23.74 -13.71 -10.55
N SER A 25 23.74 -12.56 -9.87
CA SER A 25 23.67 -11.24 -10.54
C SER A 25 25.05 -10.72 -10.97
N ILE A 26 26.13 -11.28 -10.47
CA ILE A 26 27.50 -10.81 -10.74
C ILE A 26 28.09 -11.44 -12.03
N PHE A 27 27.64 -12.64 -12.41
CA PHE A 27 28.17 -13.32 -13.59
C PHE A 27 27.63 -12.79 -14.95
N LEU A 28 26.59 -11.95 -14.95
CA LEU A 28 26.10 -11.30 -16.17
C LEU A 28 26.76 -9.93 -16.46
N LEU A 29 27.62 -9.47 -15.57
CA LEU A 29 28.22 -8.12 -15.65
C LEU A 29 29.61 -8.06 -16.32
N SER A 30 30.24 -9.21 -16.62
CA SER A 30 31.61 -9.25 -17.19
C SER A 30 31.67 -9.38 -18.71
N TYR A 31 30.56 -9.46 -19.42
CA TYR A 31 30.55 -9.45 -20.88
C TYR A 31 29.78 -8.24 -21.41
N VAL A 32 30.50 -7.41 -22.16
CA VAL A 32 30.02 -6.31 -22.97
C VAL A 32 30.21 -4.90 -22.39
N VAL A 33 31.45 -4.48 -22.40
CA VAL A 33 31.79 -3.07 -22.63
C VAL A 33 32.55 -3.02 -23.96
N THR A 34 31.84 -2.93 -25.06
CA THR A 34 32.30 -2.27 -26.32
C THR A 34 31.12 -2.21 -27.28
N SER A 35 30.69 -1.06 -27.56
CA SER A 35 30.25 -0.43 -28.79
C SER A 35 29.14 0.59 -28.56
N GLN A 36 29.48 1.81 -28.88
CA GLN A 36 28.66 3.00 -28.83
C GLN A 36 27.53 2.91 -29.85
N GLY A 37 26.32 2.90 -29.37
CA GLY A 37 25.12 3.36 -30.05
C GLY A 37 24.46 4.34 -29.11
N THR A 38 24.67 5.63 -29.31
CA THR A 38 23.98 6.70 -28.57
C THR A 38 22.51 6.72 -28.98
N GLU A 39 21.70 5.79 -28.44
CA GLU A 39 20.25 6.00 -28.45
C GLU A 39 19.95 7.14 -27.50
N THR A 40 19.58 8.29 -28.05
CA THR A 40 19.03 9.41 -27.30
C THR A 40 17.78 8.93 -26.54
N ILE A 41 17.91 8.84 -25.21
CA ILE A 41 16.74 8.71 -24.34
C ILE A 41 15.87 9.93 -24.65
N PRO A 42 14.56 9.78 -24.93
CA PRO A 42 13.71 10.93 -25.11
C PRO A 42 13.85 11.78 -23.84
N ASN A 43 14.43 12.96 -23.97
CA ASN A 43 14.53 13.90 -22.88
C ASN A 43 13.10 14.22 -22.45
N LEU A 44 12.72 13.75 -21.27
CA LEU A 44 11.58 14.36 -20.61
C LEU A 44 11.92 15.83 -20.47
N ASP A 45 11.16 16.64 -21.09
CA ASP A 45 11.26 18.08 -20.91
C ASP A 45 10.67 18.42 -19.54
N PHE A 46 11.50 18.31 -18.50
CA PHE A 46 11.13 18.67 -17.13
C PHE A 46 10.96 20.19 -16.97
N SER A 47 11.46 20.98 -17.92
CA SER A 47 11.29 22.43 -17.95
C SER A 47 9.98 22.86 -18.61
N GLY A 48 9.36 21.94 -19.35
CA GLY A 48 8.17 22.22 -20.13
C GLY A 48 6.92 22.31 -19.26
N ASN A 49 6.46 23.52 -19.04
CA ASN A 49 5.10 23.74 -18.57
C ASN A 49 4.10 23.12 -19.56
N GLY A 50 3.10 22.40 -19.04
CA GLY A 50 1.97 21.99 -19.85
C GLY A 50 1.17 23.22 -20.33
N PRO A 51 0.42 23.08 -21.41
CA PRO A 51 -0.46 24.15 -21.88
C PRO A 51 -1.49 24.47 -20.81
N LEU A 52 -1.87 25.77 -20.72
CA LEU A 52 -2.89 26.20 -19.75
C LEU A 52 -4.25 25.62 -20.08
N PHE A 53 -4.57 25.52 -21.38
CA PHE A 53 -5.83 24.99 -21.90
C PHE A 53 -5.58 23.88 -22.93
N LEU A 54 -6.50 22.93 -22.98
CA LEU A 54 -6.50 21.85 -23.98
C LEU A 54 -7.82 21.87 -24.77
N SER A 55 -7.72 21.70 -26.07
CA SER A 55 -8.87 21.44 -26.91
C SER A 55 -9.38 20.01 -26.74
N LYS A 56 -10.61 19.75 -27.13
CA LYS A 56 -11.25 18.42 -27.08
C LYS A 56 -10.41 17.35 -27.76
N ASP A 57 -9.90 17.63 -28.98
CA ASP A 57 -9.18 16.64 -29.78
C ASP A 57 -7.84 16.27 -29.15
N LEU A 58 -7.13 17.24 -28.55
CA LEU A 58 -5.89 16.98 -27.83
C LEU A 58 -6.11 16.17 -26.55
N MET A 59 -7.20 16.46 -25.83
CA MET A 59 -7.59 15.63 -24.67
C MET A 59 -7.95 14.20 -25.07
N HIS A 60 -8.69 14.03 -26.16
CA HIS A 60 -9.04 12.72 -26.70
C HIS A 60 -7.80 11.90 -27.05
N ALA A 61 -6.85 12.52 -27.76
CA ALA A 61 -5.58 11.86 -28.11
C ALA A 61 -4.78 11.43 -26.87
N ASP A 62 -4.71 12.27 -25.82
CA ASP A 62 -4.04 11.93 -24.58
C ASP A 62 -4.75 10.81 -23.81
N ILE A 63 -6.09 10.74 -23.84
CA ILE A 63 -6.85 9.64 -23.21
C ILE A 63 -6.54 8.32 -23.89
N LEU A 64 -6.51 8.27 -25.23
CA LEU A 64 -6.13 7.07 -25.97
C LEU A 64 -4.70 6.63 -25.66
N GLN A 65 -3.79 7.59 -25.50
CA GLN A 65 -2.42 7.31 -25.06
C GLN A 65 -2.40 6.69 -23.65
N VAL A 66 -3.18 7.23 -22.71
CA VAL A 66 -3.31 6.66 -21.35
C VAL A 66 -3.86 5.24 -21.40
N GLU A 67 -4.91 5.00 -22.18
CA GLU A 67 -5.52 3.68 -22.33
C GLU A 67 -4.49 2.66 -22.84
N SER A 68 -3.80 2.96 -23.93
CA SER A 68 -2.75 2.09 -24.50
C SER A 68 -1.63 1.82 -23.47
N LEU A 69 -1.11 2.87 -22.83
CA LEU A 69 -0.06 2.73 -21.82
C LEU A 69 -0.48 1.81 -20.66
N LEU A 70 -1.69 1.97 -20.16
CA LEU A 70 -2.17 1.17 -19.03
C LEU A 70 -2.51 -0.25 -19.46
N ARG A 71 -3.18 -0.46 -20.58
CA ARG A 71 -3.51 -1.78 -21.13
C ARG A 71 -2.27 -2.63 -21.37
N GLU A 72 -1.24 -2.04 -21.95
CA GLU A 72 -0.03 -2.75 -22.35
C GLU A 72 0.99 -2.90 -21.22
N ASN A 73 1.04 -1.96 -20.27
CA ASN A 73 2.15 -1.86 -19.34
C ASN A 73 1.78 -1.93 -17.86
N TYR A 74 0.51 -1.66 -17.50
CA TYR A 74 0.09 -1.70 -16.11
C TYR A 74 -0.08 -3.15 -15.63
N VAL A 75 0.72 -3.57 -14.68
CA VAL A 75 0.79 -4.97 -14.22
C VAL A 75 -0.52 -5.50 -13.63
N ARG A 76 -1.39 -4.62 -13.15
CA ARG A 76 -2.69 -4.98 -12.57
C ARG A 76 -3.82 -4.98 -13.58
N PHE A 77 -3.60 -4.55 -14.81
CA PHE A 77 -4.62 -4.49 -15.84
C PHE A 77 -5.35 -5.84 -15.99
N PRO A 78 -4.66 -6.98 -16.15
CA PRO A 78 -5.33 -8.28 -16.29
C PRO A 78 -6.10 -8.71 -15.03
N ILE A 79 -5.68 -8.26 -13.84
CA ILE A 79 -6.35 -8.58 -12.57
C ILE A 79 -7.67 -7.80 -12.47
N ILE A 80 -7.65 -6.52 -12.84
CA ILE A 80 -8.82 -5.64 -12.81
C ILE A 80 -9.84 -6.11 -13.84
N GLU A 81 -9.40 -6.44 -15.05
CA GLU A 81 -10.26 -6.95 -16.11
C GLU A 81 -10.98 -8.25 -15.70
N LYS A 82 -10.25 -9.20 -15.08
CA LYS A 82 -10.83 -10.44 -14.54
C LYS A 82 -11.82 -10.22 -13.40
N SER A 83 -11.75 -9.09 -12.70
CA SER A 83 -12.71 -8.74 -11.63
C SER A 83 -14.07 -8.24 -12.17
N GLY A 84 -14.25 -8.22 -13.50
CA GLY A 84 -15.49 -7.78 -14.16
C GLY A 84 -15.64 -6.27 -14.30
N VAL A 85 -14.62 -5.49 -13.91
CA VAL A 85 -14.60 -4.05 -14.13
C VAL A 85 -14.38 -3.77 -15.61
N LYS A 86 -15.35 -3.12 -16.25
CA LYS A 86 -15.28 -2.75 -17.66
C LYS A 86 -14.43 -1.48 -17.81
N TRP A 87 -13.18 -1.70 -18.11
CA TRP A 87 -12.18 -0.66 -18.35
C TRP A 87 -12.64 0.31 -19.47
N GLU A 88 -13.15 -0.25 -20.56
CA GLU A 88 -13.68 0.50 -21.69
C GLU A 88 -14.79 1.45 -21.27
N SER A 89 -15.70 1.01 -20.38
CA SER A 89 -16.79 1.85 -19.89
C SER A 89 -16.30 3.09 -19.12
N ALA A 90 -15.22 2.97 -18.36
CA ALA A 90 -14.64 4.10 -17.62
C ALA A 90 -14.00 5.11 -18.58
N ILE A 91 -13.26 4.64 -19.57
CA ILE A 91 -12.65 5.49 -20.61
C ILE A 91 -13.74 6.13 -21.49
N GLN A 92 -14.73 5.38 -21.93
CA GLN A 92 -15.85 5.92 -22.72
C GLN A 92 -16.63 6.99 -21.95
N SER A 93 -16.92 6.75 -20.66
CA SER A 93 -17.57 7.74 -19.81
C SER A 93 -16.76 9.05 -19.69
N LEU A 94 -15.43 8.95 -19.62
CA LEU A 94 -14.57 10.15 -19.62
C LEU A 94 -14.66 10.89 -20.96
N LEU A 95 -14.58 10.17 -22.08
CA LEU A 95 -14.71 10.75 -23.42
C LEU A 95 -16.06 11.44 -23.60
N ASP A 96 -17.16 10.82 -23.17
CA ASP A 96 -18.51 11.38 -23.24
C ASP A 96 -18.66 12.64 -22.39
N GLN A 97 -18.06 12.66 -21.18
CA GLN A 97 -18.05 13.85 -20.34
C GLN A 97 -17.28 15.02 -20.97
N LEU A 98 -16.18 14.73 -21.67
CA LEU A 98 -15.36 15.74 -22.34
C LEU A 98 -16.01 16.20 -23.65
N SER A 99 -16.72 15.32 -24.35
CA SER A 99 -17.42 15.66 -25.61
C SER A 99 -18.49 16.74 -25.42
N LYS A 100 -19.07 16.84 -24.22
CA LYS A 100 -20.08 17.86 -23.89
C LYS A 100 -19.48 19.28 -23.75
N ASN A 101 -18.18 19.40 -23.61
CA ASN A 101 -17.52 20.69 -23.49
C ASN A 101 -17.25 21.26 -24.91
N LYS A 102 -17.86 22.41 -25.22
CA LYS A 102 -17.62 23.13 -26.49
C LYS A 102 -16.32 23.92 -26.49
N ASN A 103 -15.88 24.38 -25.33
CA ASN A 103 -14.69 25.22 -25.15
C ASN A 103 -13.50 24.43 -24.63
N PRO A 104 -12.25 24.87 -24.91
CA PRO A 104 -11.07 24.33 -24.27
C PRO A 104 -11.18 24.39 -22.74
N ILE A 105 -10.68 23.38 -22.06
CA ILE A 105 -10.68 23.34 -20.59
C ILE A 105 -9.27 23.50 -20.02
N LEU A 106 -9.19 23.97 -18.78
CA LEU A 106 -7.93 24.06 -18.07
C LEU A 106 -7.29 22.67 -17.94
N THR A 107 -6.00 22.54 -18.26
CA THR A 107 -5.30 21.27 -18.26
C THR A 107 -5.32 20.57 -16.90
N HIS A 108 -5.27 21.33 -15.79
CA HIS A 108 -5.38 20.71 -14.46
C HIS A 108 -6.82 20.21 -14.17
N HIS A 109 -7.86 20.76 -14.79
CA HIS A 109 -9.21 20.18 -14.70
C HIS A 109 -9.31 18.89 -15.50
N PHE A 110 -8.64 18.81 -16.65
CA PHE A 110 -8.50 17.55 -17.39
C PHE A 110 -7.77 16.51 -16.55
N GLN A 111 -6.64 16.87 -15.90
CA GLN A 111 -5.92 16.00 -14.98
C GLN A 111 -6.81 15.43 -13.87
N LYS A 112 -7.66 16.29 -13.25
CA LYS A 112 -8.62 15.84 -12.23
C LYS A 112 -9.64 14.84 -12.78
N LYS A 113 -10.21 15.10 -13.96
CA LYS A 113 -11.16 14.19 -14.61
C LYS A 113 -10.49 12.86 -14.97
N LEU A 114 -9.26 12.89 -15.47
CA LEU A 114 -8.48 11.71 -15.80
C LEU A 114 -8.24 10.83 -14.57
N ILE A 115 -7.73 11.38 -13.47
CA ILE A 115 -7.52 10.61 -12.24
C ILE A 115 -8.82 10.06 -11.70
N LYS A 116 -9.90 10.86 -11.72
CA LYS A 116 -11.22 10.41 -11.27
C LYS A 116 -11.75 9.24 -12.09
N SER A 117 -11.53 9.22 -13.41
CA SER A 117 -11.95 8.11 -14.25
C SER A 117 -11.18 6.81 -13.96
N LEU A 118 -10.03 6.89 -13.29
CA LEU A 118 -9.18 5.76 -12.91
C LEU A 118 -9.41 5.29 -11.46
N GLU A 119 -10.30 5.91 -10.71
CA GLU A 119 -10.60 5.56 -9.30
C GLU A 119 -11.04 4.10 -9.12
N PHE A 120 -11.67 3.49 -10.12
CA PHE A 120 -12.10 2.09 -10.09
C PHE A 120 -10.91 1.11 -9.91
N THR A 121 -9.69 1.52 -10.28
CA THR A 121 -8.49 0.71 -10.10
C THR A 121 -8.12 0.52 -8.62
N ASN A 122 -8.60 1.42 -7.77
CA ASN A 122 -8.29 1.46 -6.33
C ASN A 122 -6.76 1.42 -6.04
N ASP A 123 -5.93 1.87 -7.00
CA ASP A 123 -4.47 1.82 -6.89
C ASP A 123 -3.86 3.20 -6.66
N GLY A 124 -3.55 3.51 -5.41
CA GLY A 124 -2.89 4.76 -5.02
C GLY A 124 -1.48 4.96 -5.63
N ASN A 125 -0.95 3.98 -6.38
CA ASN A 125 0.27 4.16 -7.17
C ASN A 125 0.00 4.79 -8.55
N LEU A 126 -1.25 4.82 -8.99
CA LEU A 126 -1.65 5.62 -10.15
C LEU A 126 -1.62 7.09 -9.78
N ARG A 127 -0.70 7.80 -10.38
CA ARG A 127 -0.40 9.19 -10.07
C ARG A 127 -0.17 9.98 -11.34
N THR A 128 -0.57 11.24 -11.31
CA THR A 128 -0.25 12.23 -12.33
C THR A 128 0.44 13.44 -11.72
N ASP A 129 1.42 13.94 -12.43
CA ASP A 129 2.13 15.19 -12.13
C ASP A 129 1.99 16.14 -13.30
N LEU A 130 1.74 17.41 -13.04
CA LEU A 130 1.56 18.46 -14.06
C LEU A 130 2.19 19.75 -13.57
N PHE A 131 2.98 20.39 -14.45
CA PHE A 131 3.55 21.71 -14.21
C PHE A 131 2.86 22.73 -15.12
N ILE A 132 2.34 23.80 -14.54
CA ILE A 132 1.77 24.95 -15.26
C ILE A 132 2.22 26.24 -14.55
N LYS A 133 2.82 27.17 -15.26
CA LYS A 133 3.23 28.47 -14.71
C LYS A 133 3.93 28.35 -13.35
N ASN A 134 4.94 27.50 -13.26
CA ASN A 134 5.71 27.22 -12.03
C ASN A 134 4.92 26.60 -10.87
N ARG A 135 3.69 26.14 -11.10
CA ARG A 135 2.91 25.38 -10.11
C ARG A 135 2.97 23.89 -10.44
N HIS A 136 3.20 23.09 -9.41
CA HIS A 136 3.22 21.63 -9.51
C HIS A 136 1.91 21.06 -8.95
N TYR A 137 1.13 20.43 -9.81
CA TYR A 137 -0.12 19.75 -9.45
C TYR A 137 0.13 18.24 -9.40
N VAL A 138 -0.07 17.66 -8.24
CA VAL A 138 0.07 16.21 -8.00
C VAL A 138 -1.29 15.64 -7.65
N LEU A 139 -1.78 14.72 -8.47
CA LEU A 139 -3.00 13.97 -8.19
C LEU A 139 -2.71 12.48 -8.23
N ARG A 140 -3.44 11.73 -7.43
CA ARG A 140 -3.35 10.26 -7.38
C ARG A 140 -4.74 9.67 -7.25
N VAL A 141 -4.88 8.41 -7.63
CA VAL A 141 -6.07 7.62 -7.27
C VAL A 141 -6.11 7.47 -5.77
N GLU A 142 -7.22 7.84 -5.16
CA GLU A 142 -7.42 7.66 -3.73
C GLU A 142 -7.90 6.23 -3.48
N PRO A 143 -7.22 5.45 -2.62
CA PRO A 143 -7.69 4.12 -2.24
C PRO A 143 -9.02 4.22 -1.50
N LYS A 144 -9.86 3.20 -1.68
CA LYS A 144 -11.09 3.09 -0.90
C LYS A 144 -10.77 2.92 0.58
N VAL A 145 -11.48 3.67 1.40
CA VAL A 145 -11.47 3.56 2.86
C VAL A 145 -12.80 3.02 3.36
N ALA A 146 -12.80 2.41 4.55
CA ALA A 146 -14.02 1.93 5.16
C ALA A 146 -14.75 3.09 5.85
N PHE A 147 -16.06 3.16 5.61
CA PHE A 147 -16.99 4.05 6.29
C PHE A 147 -17.96 3.16 7.08
N PHE A 148 -18.20 3.48 8.34
CA PHE A 148 -18.97 2.66 9.25
C PHE A 148 -20.28 3.33 9.64
N SER A 149 -21.34 2.54 9.76
CA SER A 149 -22.66 3.03 10.21
C SER A 149 -22.77 3.16 11.73
N GLY A 150 -21.83 2.58 12.49
CA GLY A 150 -21.93 2.48 13.95
C GLY A 150 -22.85 1.35 14.44
N ILE A 151 -23.53 0.61 13.56
CA ILE A 151 -24.35 -0.54 13.94
C ILE A 151 -23.46 -1.78 14.09
N ARG A 152 -23.53 -2.40 15.27
CA ARG A 152 -22.91 -3.69 15.57
C ARG A 152 -23.90 -4.81 15.34
N LEU A 153 -23.44 -5.88 14.73
CA LEU A 153 -24.23 -7.03 14.36
C LEU A 153 -23.59 -8.30 14.91
N ALA A 154 -24.36 -9.18 15.52
CA ALA A 154 -23.96 -10.56 15.79
C ALA A 154 -24.45 -11.45 14.64
N HIS A 155 -23.58 -12.36 14.19
CA HIS A 155 -23.98 -13.40 13.25
C HIS A 155 -24.56 -14.59 14.03
N ASP A 156 -25.81 -14.94 13.75
CA ASP A 156 -26.52 -16.04 14.39
C ASP A 156 -27.34 -16.82 13.36
N ASN A 157 -27.04 -18.09 13.18
CA ASN A 157 -27.75 -19.01 12.27
C ASN A 157 -27.96 -18.47 10.84
N GLY A 158 -26.91 -17.84 10.26
CA GLY A 158 -26.96 -17.31 8.91
C GLY A 158 -27.64 -15.93 8.78
N ARG A 159 -28.07 -15.32 9.89
CA ARG A 159 -28.69 -13.99 9.95
C ARG A 159 -27.88 -13.05 10.83
N PHE A 160 -28.03 -11.76 10.61
CA PHE A 160 -27.38 -10.73 11.42
C PHE A 160 -28.38 -10.04 12.34
N ARG A 161 -28.11 -10.07 13.66
CA ARG A 161 -28.93 -9.42 14.69
C ARG A 161 -28.23 -8.17 15.22
N VAL A 162 -28.96 -7.07 15.34
CA VAL A 162 -28.47 -5.81 15.88
C VAL A 162 -28.17 -5.95 17.38
N LEU A 163 -26.92 -5.70 17.74
CA LEU A 163 -26.49 -5.64 19.14
C LEU A 163 -26.76 -4.26 19.75
N PRO A 164 -26.84 -4.19 21.10
CA PRO A 164 -26.86 -2.89 21.79
C PRO A 164 -25.70 -2.02 21.33
N THR A 165 -26.02 -0.87 20.76
CA THR A 165 -25.07 0.09 20.24
C THR A 165 -25.20 1.42 20.96
N MET A 166 -24.29 2.36 20.67
CA MET A 166 -24.42 3.73 21.17
C MET A 166 -25.80 4.33 20.83
N ASN A 167 -26.22 5.29 21.59
CA ASN A 167 -27.57 5.86 21.75
C ASN A 167 -28.44 6.09 20.50
N PHE A 168 -27.90 6.08 19.30
CA PHE A 168 -28.62 6.47 18.08
C PHE A 168 -29.60 5.41 17.53
N TYR A 169 -29.40 4.12 17.84
CA TYR A 169 -30.16 3.03 17.22
C TYR A 169 -30.93 2.15 18.22
N LYS A 170 -31.32 2.72 19.39
CA LYS A 170 -32.03 1.96 20.45
C LYS A 170 -33.30 1.27 19.95
N LYS A 171 -33.98 1.86 18.95
CA LYS A 171 -35.26 1.33 18.42
C LYS A 171 -35.13 0.02 17.68
N ILE A 172 -33.92 -0.30 17.14
CA ILE A 172 -33.69 -1.52 16.37
C ILE A 172 -32.79 -2.53 17.08
N VAL A 173 -32.46 -2.31 18.34
CA VAL A 173 -31.74 -3.31 19.16
C VAL A 173 -32.53 -4.62 19.15
N ASN A 174 -31.82 -5.73 18.94
CA ASN A 174 -32.36 -7.07 18.78
C ASN A 174 -33.18 -7.32 17.49
N HIS A 175 -33.26 -6.36 16.57
CA HIS A 175 -33.85 -6.59 15.25
C HIS A 175 -32.87 -7.37 14.35
N TRP A 176 -33.46 -8.11 13.41
CA TRP A 176 -32.72 -8.82 12.36
C TRP A 176 -32.51 -7.91 11.16
N TYR A 177 -31.29 -7.95 10.61
CA TYR A 177 -30.99 -7.27 9.37
C TYR A 177 -31.65 -8.00 8.19
N VAL A 178 -32.35 -7.27 7.32
CA VAL A 178 -33.02 -7.80 6.13
C VAL A 178 -32.26 -7.45 4.85
N GLY A 179 -31.83 -6.22 4.70
CA GLY A 179 -31.09 -5.75 3.52
C GLY A 179 -31.07 -4.22 3.42
N CYS A 180 -30.21 -3.70 2.55
CA CYS A 180 -30.19 -2.29 2.19
C CYS A 180 -30.54 -2.11 0.71
N LYS A 181 -31.17 -0.96 0.39
CA LYS A 181 -31.63 -0.65 -0.98
C LYS A 181 -30.54 -0.74 -2.03
N THR A 182 -29.32 -0.34 -1.68
CA THR A 182 -28.18 -0.29 -2.60
C THR A 182 -27.43 -1.60 -2.75
N GLN A 183 -27.62 -2.56 -1.86
CA GLN A 183 -26.88 -3.84 -1.80
C GLN A 183 -25.35 -3.68 -1.86
N GLN A 184 -24.82 -2.57 -1.32
CA GLN A 184 -23.38 -2.25 -1.32
C GLN A 184 -22.79 -2.28 0.08
N GLU A 185 -23.57 -2.70 1.07
CA GLU A 185 -23.13 -2.83 2.45
C GLU A 185 -22.11 -3.96 2.58
N ILE A 186 -21.15 -3.73 3.47
CA ILE A 186 -20.09 -4.67 3.84
C ILE A 186 -20.19 -4.90 5.36
N PHE A 187 -20.05 -6.15 5.76
CA PHE A 187 -19.94 -6.54 7.16
C PHE A 187 -18.48 -6.71 7.52
N PHE A 188 -17.96 -5.73 8.26
CA PHE A 188 -16.58 -5.71 8.70
C PHE A 188 -16.43 -6.45 10.02
N PRO A 189 -15.68 -7.54 10.11
CA PRO A 189 -15.45 -8.20 11.40
C PRO A 189 -14.74 -7.23 12.35
N ILE A 190 -15.26 -7.08 13.55
CA ILE A 190 -14.67 -6.26 14.62
C ILE A 190 -14.29 -7.12 15.80
N LEU A 191 -13.50 -6.56 16.73
CA LEU A 191 -13.08 -7.31 17.91
C LEU A 191 -14.28 -7.79 18.71
N PRO A 192 -14.37 -9.09 19.03
CA PRO A 192 -15.46 -9.63 19.80
C PRO A 192 -15.40 -9.14 21.25
N LEU A 193 -16.55 -8.80 21.81
CA LEU A 193 -16.68 -8.47 23.23
C LEU A 193 -16.60 -9.72 24.11
N ARG A 194 -17.05 -10.86 23.57
CA ARG A 194 -16.98 -12.20 24.18
C ARG A 194 -16.35 -13.18 23.21
N GLN A 195 -15.70 -14.23 23.72
CA GLN A 195 -14.90 -15.17 22.90
C GLN A 195 -15.70 -15.96 21.84
N SER A 196 -16.99 -16.18 22.06
CA SER A 196 -17.85 -17.01 21.22
C SER A 196 -18.67 -16.23 20.19
N GLU A 197 -18.56 -14.91 20.18
CA GLU A 197 -19.40 -14.07 19.31
C GLU A 197 -18.61 -13.53 18.11
N GLU A 198 -19.07 -13.82 16.91
CA GLU A 198 -18.63 -13.11 15.71
C GLU A 198 -19.39 -11.80 15.60
N ILE A 199 -18.71 -10.69 15.83
CA ILE A 199 -19.28 -9.35 15.78
C ILE A 199 -18.81 -8.62 14.53
N PHE A 200 -19.76 -7.99 13.87
CA PHE A 200 -19.51 -7.21 12.66
C PHE A 200 -19.97 -5.76 12.84
N MET A 201 -19.33 -4.86 12.09
CA MET A 201 -19.78 -3.50 11.90
C MET A 201 -20.25 -3.36 10.45
N MET A 202 -21.47 -2.85 10.27
CA MET A 202 -21.98 -2.56 8.92
C MET A 202 -21.36 -1.27 8.39
N GLY A 203 -20.99 -1.26 7.11
CA GLY A 203 -20.45 -0.08 6.44
C GLY A 203 -20.28 -0.28 4.95
N GLN A 204 -19.49 0.58 4.33
CA GLN A 204 -19.10 0.50 2.93
C GLN A 204 -17.63 0.87 2.73
N GLN A 205 -17.07 0.50 1.59
CA GLN A 205 -15.75 0.98 1.15
C GLN A 205 -15.87 1.92 -0.05
N ALA A 206 -15.35 3.14 0.10
CA ALA A 206 -15.36 4.14 -0.97
C ALA A 206 -14.13 5.07 -0.90
N ASN A 207 -13.90 5.80 -1.98
CA ASN A 207 -12.84 6.83 -2.06
C ASN A 207 -13.30 8.18 -1.51
N ARG A 208 -14.60 8.36 -1.28
CA ARG A 208 -15.20 9.61 -0.80
C ARG A 208 -16.36 9.31 0.14
N GLN A 209 -16.76 10.32 0.90
CA GLN A 209 -17.97 10.23 1.72
C GLN A 209 -19.17 9.77 0.87
N LEU A 210 -19.91 8.83 1.43
CA LEU A 210 -21.06 8.20 0.80
C LEU A 210 -22.37 8.77 1.33
N GLU A 211 -23.41 8.60 0.53
CA GLU A 211 -24.78 8.80 0.99
C GLU A 211 -25.11 7.76 2.09
N PRO A 212 -26.00 8.10 3.05
CA PRO A 212 -26.44 7.17 4.07
C PRO A 212 -27.05 5.91 3.46
N LEU A 213 -26.84 4.76 4.17
CA LEU A 213 -27.45 3.50 3.80
C LEU A 213 -28.93 3.47 4.19
N ASP A 214 -29.80 3.15 3.23
CA ASP A 214 -31.24 2.97 3.44
C ASP A 214 -31.52 1.48 3.66
N CYS A 215 -31.61 1.05 4.93
CA CYS A 215 -31.67 -0.35 5.31
C CYS A 215 -32.98 -0.71 6.02
N ILE A 216 -33.34 -2.00 5.96
CA ILE A 216 -34.53 -2.58 6.57
C ILE A 216 -34.09 -3.55 7.64
N PHE A 217 -34.70 -3.43 8.80
CA PHE A 217 -34.55 -4.33 9.95
C PHE A 217 -35.94 -4.87 10.33
N GLU A 218 -35.98 -6.09 10.86
CA GLU A 218 -37.23 -6.80 11.23
C GLU A 218 -37.14 -7.30 12.65
N ASN A 219 -38.17 -7.07 13.47
CA ASN A 219 -38.23 -7.61 14.80
C ASN A 219 -38.72 -9.06 14.78
N ASP A 220 -38.76 -9.72 15.96
CA ASP A 220 -39.17 -11.13 16.08
C ASP A 220 -40.67 -11.34 15.75
N SER A 221 -41.49 -10.29 15.73
CA SER A 221 -42.90 -10.36 15.30
C SER A 221 -43.08 -10.15 13.79
N GLY A 222 -42.00 -9.97 13.00
CA GLY A 222 -42.04 -9.75 11.58
C GLY A 222 -42.30 -8.30 11.14
N GLU A 223 -42.35 -7.37 12.10
CA GLU A 223 -42.53 -5.96 11.80
C GLU A 223 -41.23 -5.36 11.25
N LYS A 224 -41.31 -4.71 10.09
CA LYS A 224 -40.18 -4.13 9.39
C LYS A 224 -40.04 -2.65 9.69
N GLN A 225 -38.79 -2.27 10.04
CA GLN A 225 -38.42 -0.88 10.28
C GLN A 225 -37.37 -0.45 9.26
N LYS A 226 -37.63 0.67 8.59
CA LYS A 226 -36.69 1.30 7.64
C LYS A 226 -35.87 2.34 8.37
N ILE A 227 -34.52 2.26 8.22
CA ILE A 227 -33.57 3.15 8.90
C ILE A 227 -32.55 3.69 7.88
N LEU A 228 -32.35 4.99 7.92
CA LEU A 228 -31.28 5.66 7.19
C LEU A 228 -30.03 5.72 8.08
N LEU A 229 -28.98 5.03 7.67
CA LEU A 229 -27.74 4.89 8.42
C LEU A 229 -26.66 5.82 7.89
N PRO A 230 -26.27 6.88 8.62
CA PRO A 230 -25.14 7.71 8.23
C PRO A 230 -23.85 6.87 8.23
N LEU A 231 -22.96 7.17 7.30
CA LEU A 231 -21.66 6.54 7.18
C LEU A 231 -20.58 7.51 7.66
N LEU A 232 -19.84 7.12 8.66
CA LEU A 232 -18.79 7.91 9.29
C LEU A 232 -17.42 7.33 8.95
N ILE A 233 -16.45 8.18 8.67
CA ILE A 233 -15.05 7.76 8.64
C ILE A 233 -14.61 7.54 10.08
N PRO A 234 -13.93 6.42 10.40
CA PRO A 234 -13.31 6.31 11.71
C PRO A 234 -12.31 7.46 11.86
N GLU A 235 -12.45 8.25 12.91
CA GLU A 235 -11.44 9.23 13.32
C GLU A 235 -10.18 8.49 13.76
N ALA A 236 -9.43 7.96 12.84
CA ALA A 236 -8.22 7.19 13.12
C ALA A 236 -6.96 7.90 12.64
N GLU A 237 -7.03 9.17 12.33
CA GLU A 237 -5.83 9.98 12.22
C GLU A 237 -5.40 10.40 13.63
N LEU A 238 -4.83 9.43 14.34
CA LEU A 238 -4.08 9.74 15.54
C LEU A 238 -2.96 10.70 15.15
N ASN A 239 -3.02 11.92 15.69
CA ASN A 239 -1.92 12.88 15.60
C ASN A 239 -0.63 12.14 16.00
N GLN A 240 0.30 12.02 15.07
CA GLN A 240 1.56 11.38 15.36
C GLN A 240 2.42 12.39 16.12
N PRO A 241 2.91 12.04 17.29
CA PRO A 241 3.89 12.88 17.95
C PRO A 241 5.15 12.98 17.09
N GLU A 242 5.75 14.14 17.04
CA GLU A 242 7.01 14.35 16.32
C GLU A 242 8.16 13.50 16.88
N THR A 243 8.06 13.15 18.15
CA THR A 243 8.92 12.27 18.94
C THR A 243 8.05 11.49 19.92
N PRO A 244 8.36 10.26 20.33
CA PRO A 244 9.55 9.43 20.09
C PRO A 244 9.43 8.55 18.85
N VAL A 245 10.52 7.79 18.55
CA VAL A 245 10.53 6.76 17.48
C VAL A 245 9.59 5.62 17.83
N TYR A 246 9.52 5.24 19.09
CA TYR A 246 8.61 4.24 19.63
C TYR A 246 8.26 4.49 21.08
N ASP A 247 7.10 4.00 21.53
CA ASP A 247 6.68 3.87 22.92
C ASP A 247 6.59 2.41 23.30
N TYR A 248 6.90 2.11 24.57
CA TYR A 248 6.81 0.77 25.11
C TYR A 248 6.08 0.77 26.45
N ILE A 249 5.01 0.00 26.52
CA ILE A 249 4.27 -0.28 27.75
C ILE A 249 4.58 -1.70 28.17
N SER A 250 5.23 -1.84 29.35
CA SER A 250 5.49 -3.15 29.95
C SER A 250 4.22 -3.70 30.62
N GLY A 251 4.16 -5.01 30.77
CA GLY A 251 3.05 -5.68 31.45
C GLY A 251 2.88 -7.11 31.00
N ARG A 252 1.78 -7.72 31.41
CA ARG A 252 1.40 -9.10 31.02
C ARG A 252 1.20 -9.23 29.52
N THR A 253 0.69 -8.18 28.87
CA THR A 253 0.56 -8.05 27.42
C THR A 253 1.33 -6.82 26.96
N PRO A 254 2.61 -6.97 26.65
CA PRO A 254 3.43 -5.84 26.24
C PRO A 254 2.91 -5.23 24.93
N TYR A 255 3.01 -3.91 24.87
CA TYR A 255 2.58 -3.09 23.75
C TYR A 255 3.73 -2.19 23.29
N ILE A 256 3.99 -2.18 21.99
CA ILE A 256 4.94 -1.29 21.33
C ILE A 256 4.17 -0.45 20.32
N ARG A 257 4.27 0.86 20.44
CA ARG A 257 3.82 1.78 19.41
C ARG A 257 5.04 2.31 18.66
N TRP A 258 5.03 2.08 17.35
CA TRP A 258 6.16 2.38 16.49
C TRP A 258 5.75 3.42 15.43
N TYR A 259 6.17 4.66 15.64
CA TYR A 259 5.71 5.79 14.84
C TYR A 259 6.46 5.96 13.52
N ARG A 260 7.78 5.77 13.54
CA ARG A 260 8.66 5.99 12.39
C ARG A 260 9.96 5.22 12.54
N ASP A 261 10.66 5.07 11.42
CA ASP A 261 12.02 4.55 11.45
C ASP A 261 12.97 5.57 12.11
N ALA A 262 13.90 5.07 12.89
CA ALA A 262 15.00 5.85 13.39
C ALA A 262 16.00 6.09 12.25
N ASN A 263 15.89 7.23 11.58
CA ASN A 263 16.84 7.59 10.51
C ASN A 263 18.21 8.02 11.01
N SER A 264 18.45 8.18 12.33
CA SER A 264 19.61 8.92 12.77
C SER A 264 20.26 8.49 14.07
N GLU A 265 19.59 7.76 14.95
CA GLU A 265 20.21 7.43 16.23
C GLU A 265 20.44 5.93 16.35
N GLU A 266 21.65 5.51 16.04
CA GLU A 266 22.12 4.13 16.16
C GLU A 266 21.85 3.51 17.54
N ILE A 267 21.81 4.32 18.59
CA ILE A 267 21.49 3.93 19.97
C ILE A 267 20.05 3.43 20.06
N THR A 268 19.08 4.19 19.53
CA THR A 268 17.65 3.84 19.57
C THR A 268 17.37 2.56 18.78
N VAL A 269 18.05 2.37 17.67
CA VAL A 269 17.94 1.13 16.85
C VAL A 269 18.46 -0.08 17.62
N LYS A 270 19.60 0.04 18.27
CA LYS A 270 20.18 -1.05 19.10
C LYS A 270 19.27 -1.41 20.26
N GLU A 271 18.72 -0.43 20.96
CA GLU A 271 17.78 -0.64 22.06
C GLU A 271 16.49 -1.30 21.61
N PHE A 272 15.93 -0.87 20.48
CA PHE A 272 14.75 -1.46 19.90
C PHE A 272 14.96 -2.94 19.52
N HIS A 273 16.14 -3.29 18.99
CA HIS A 273 16.48 -4.69 18.72
C HIS A 273 16.73 -5.50 20.01
N LYS A 274 17.25 -4.87 21.09
CA LYS A 274 17.33 -5.51 22.42
C LYS A 274 15.95 -5.82 22.97
N LEU A 275 15.02 -4.86 22.82
CA LEU A 275 13.61 -5.03 23.21
C LEU A 275 12.97 -6.24 22.50
N ALA A 276 13.21 -6.43 21.22
CA ALA A 276 12.73 -7.61 20.48
C ALA A 276 13.13 -8.93 21.16
N ARG A 277 14.39 -9.04 21.60
CA ARG A 277 14.90 -10.23 22.30
C ARG A 277 14.25 -10.43 23.66
N LYS A 278 14.05 -9.34 24.42
CA LYS A 278 13.38 -9.37 25.74
C LYS A 278 11.95 -9.88 25.60
N LEU A 279 11.23 -9.38 24.60
CA LEU A 279 9.81 -9.67 24.39
C LEU A 279 9.53 -11.06 23.81
N ARG A 280 10.55 -11.77 23.37
CA ARG A 280 10.42 -13.14 22.84
C ARG A 280 9.77 -14.11 23.81
N LYS A 281 9.88 -13.87 25.12
CA LYS A 281 9.30 -14.71 26.18
C LYS A 281 7.83 -14.39 26.49
N SER A 282 7.30 -13.33 25.91
CA SER A 282 5.91 -12.94 26.12
C SER A 282 4.98 -13.89 25.35
N SER A 283 3.89 -14.33 25.96
CA SER A 283 2.86 -15.15 25.30
C SER A 283 2.11 -14.40 24.22
N THR A 284 2.00 -13.08 24.38
CA THR A 284 1.36 -12.17 23.42
C THR A 284 2.15 -10.89 23.32
N LEU A 285 2.22 -10.32 22.13
CA LEU A 285 2.82 -9.02 21.87
C LEU A 285 1.90 -8.20 20.95
N ILE A 286 1.68 -6.94 21.29
CA ILE A 286 0.96 -5.98 20.46
C ILE A 286 1.99 -4.99 19.87
N ILE A 287 1.96 -4.84 18.54
CA ILE A 287 2.78 -3.84 17.82
C ILE A 287 1.83 -2.90 17.08
N ASP A 288 1.83 -1.62 17.46
CA ASP A 288 1.07 -0.58 16.78
C ASP A 288 1.97 0.16 15.79
N VAL A 289 1.72 -0.05 14.51
CA VAL A 289 2.42 0.63 13.40
C VAL A 289 1.49 1.54 12.61
N ARG A 290 0.33 1.90 13.16
CA ARG A 290 -0.59 2.83 12.51
C ARG A 290 0.10 4.16 12.27
N GLY A 291 0.01 4.65 11.04
CA GLY A 291 0.68 5.89 10.63
C GLY A 291 2.15 5.76 10.23
N ASN A 292 2.79 4.61 10.38
CA ASN A 292 4.18 4.42 9.92
C ASN A 292 4.25 4.35 8.39
N ARG A 293 4.48 5.50 7.76
CA ARG A 293 4.43 5.68 6.29
C ARG A 293 5.68 5.21 5.56
N ASN A 294 6.82 5.17 6.23
CA ASN A 294 8.13 5.09 5.59
C ASN A 294 9.04 4.00 6.17
N GLY A 295 8.46 3.04 6.89
CA GLY A 295 9.22 1.99 7.54
C GLY A 295 10.18 1.27 6.59
N SER A 296 11.46 1.15 6.97
CA SER A 296 12.45 0.39 6.21
C SER A 296 12.17 -1.10 6.33
N PHE A 297 12.09 -1.78 5.20
CA PHE A 297 11.99 -3.23 5.14
C PHE A 297 13.09 -3.92 5.97
N ALA A 298 14.34 -3.51 5.78
CA ALA A 298 15.49 -4.09 6.48
C ALA A 298 15.41 -3.91 8.01
N PHE A 299 14.81 -2.81 8.47
CA PHE A 299 14.64 -2.55 9.89
C PHE A 299 13.62 -3.51 10.52
N PHE A 300 12.45 -3.68 9.90
CA PHE A 300 11.43 -4.65 10.35
C PHE A 300 11.94 -6.08 10.26
N GLU A 301 12.66 -6.41 9.18
CA GLU A 301 13.29 -7.70 9.00
C GLU A 301 14.23 -8.01 10.17
N LYS A 302 15.15 -7.11 10.47
CA LYS A 302 16.12 -7.30 11.55
C LYS A 302 15.43 -7.41 12.92
N TRP A 303 14.41 -6.59 13.18
CA TRP A 303 13.64 -6.68 14.42
C TRP A 303 12.93 -8.02 14.56
N LEU A 304 12.20 -8.46 13.53
CA LEU A 304 11.52 -9.75 13.52
C LEU A 304 12.48 -10.93 13.65
N LYS A 305 13.63 -10.87 12.99
CA LYS A 305 14.68 -11.90 13.14
C LYS A 305 15.14 -12.00 14.60
N HIS A 306 15.30 -10.88 15.29
CA HIS A 306 15.63 -10.88 16.73
C HIS A 306 14.48 -11.36 17.59
N TYR A 307 13.24 -11.10 17.20
CA TYR A 307 12.06 -11.49 17.94
C TYR A 307 11.70 -12.95 17.72
N THR A 308 11.60 -13.44 16.48
CA THR A 308 11.08 -14.76 16.16
C THR A 308 12.13 -15.87 16.10
N ARG A 309 13.33 -15.58 15.63
CA ARG A 309 14.37 -16.59 15.23
C ARG A 309 13.90 -17.58 14.16
N ASN A 310 12.68 -17.52 13.69
CA ASN A 310 12.11 -18.49 12.76
C ASN A 310 12.40 -18.14 11.30
N HIS A 311 12.26 -19.16 10.47
CA HIS A 311 12.29 -19.01 9.01
C HIS A 311 10.89 -18.64 8.51
N TRP A 312 10.78 -17.56 7.73
CA TRP A 312 9.53 -17.10 7.14
C TRP A 312 9.54 -17.28 5.64
N LYS A 313 8.38 -17.63 5.09
CA LYS A 313 8.19 -17.67 3.64
C LYS A 313 8.08 -16.24 3.10
N ASN A 314 8.47 -16.07 1.88
CA ASN A 314 8.77 -14.78 1.27
C ASN A 314 7.55 -13.96 0.92
N VAL A 315 7.76 -12.64 0.92
CA VAL A 315 7.04 -11.75 0.03
C VAL A 315 7.74 -11.83 -1.33
N ILE A 316 7.01 -12.11 -2.37
CA ILE A 316 7.53 -12.21 -3.73
C ILE A 316 7.16 -10.91 -4.44
N VAL A 317 8.14 -10.24 -5.01
CA VAL A 317 7.91 -9.10 -5.89
C VAL A 317 8.23 -9.53 -7.31
N LYS A 318 7.25 -9.45 -8.20
CA LYS A 318 7.44 -9.65 -9.64
C LYS A 318 7.45 -8.31 -10.35
N GLU A 319 8.55 -7.99 -10.99
CA GLU A 319 8.72 -6.77 -11.78
C GLU A 319 8.54 -7.09 -13.26
N ARG A 320 7.63 -6.36 -13.91
CA ARG A 320 7.41 -6.44 -15.34
C ARG A 320 8.34 -5.47 -16.07
N HIS A 321 9.02 -5.95 -17.09
CA HIS A 321 9.90 -5.14 -17.93
C HIS A 321 9.51 -5.34 -19.41
N THR A 322 9.00 -4.29 -20.01
CA THR A 322 8.79 -4.10 -21.43
C THR A 322 9.66 -2.92 -21.89
N ILE A 323 9.86 -2.73 -23.18
CA ILE A 323 10.60 -1.56 -23.67
C ILE A 323 9.96 -0.25 -23.20
N PRO A 324 8.62 -0.04 -23.27
CA PRO A 324 8.00 1.16 -22.71
C PRO A 324 8.24 1.32 -21.21
N ILE A 325 8.12 0.26 -20.40
CA ILE A 325 8.38 0.33 -18.96
C ILE A 325 9.84 0.76 -18.69
N ILE A 326 10.81 0.17 -19.41
CA ILE A 326 12.22 0.54 -19.24
C ILE A 326 12.44 2.02 -19.59
N LYS A 327 11.85 2.52 -20.68
CA LYS A 327 11.89 3.96 -21.02
C LYS A 327 11.27 4.80 -19.89
N GLY A 328 10.11 4.41 -19.37
CA GLY A 328 9.47 5.10 -18.26
C GLY A 328 10.28 5.06 -16.96
N LEU A 329 11.02 3.99 -16.70
CA LEU A 329 11.94 3.89 -15.56
C LEU A 329 13.18 4.75 -15.74
N LEU A 330 13.72 4.85 -16.94
CA LEU A 330 14.80 5.79 -17.28
C LEU A 330 14.36 7.24 -17.09
N ASN A 331 13.13 7.57 -17.51
CA ASN A 331 12.50 8.86 -17.22
C ASN A 331 12.41 9.13 -15.71
N ARG A 332 12.08 8.13 -14.91
CA ARG A 332 12.06 8.26 -13.43
C ARG A 332 13.46 8.53 -12.88
N VAL A 333 14.48 7.87 -13.38
CA VAL A 333 15.87 8.12 -12.94
C VAL A 333 16.28 9.56 -13.27
N GLN A 334 16.00 10.03 -14.48
CA GLN A 334 16.28 11.43 -14.88
C GLN A 334 15.50 12.42 -14.00
N TRP A 335 14.21 12.16 -13.72
CA TRP A 335 13.42 12.95 -12.80
C TRP A 335 14.08 13.08 -11.42
N ASN A 336 14.54 11.95 -10.86
CA ASN A 336 15.18 11.93 -9.55
C ASN A 336 16.53 12.66 -9.56
N LEU A 337 17.30 12.56 -10.65
CA LEU A 337 18.57 13.31 -10.83
C LEU A 337 18.33 14.82 -10.93
N HIS A 338 17.25 15.22 -11.58
CA HIS A 338 16.89 16.64 -11.74
C HIS A 338 16.42 17.28 -10.40
N HIS A 339 15.76 16.50 -9.53
CA HIS A 339 15.26 16.99 -8.26
C HIS A 339 16.31 16.81 -7.15
N SER A 340 16.86 17.91 -6.65
CA SER A 340 17.95 17.90 -5.65
C SER A 340 17.63 17.09 -4.38
N SER A 341 16.41 17.18 -3.85
CA SER A 341 15.98 16.43 -2.67
C SER A 341 16.00 14.90 -2.91
N MET A 342 15.58 14.44 -4.09
CA MET A 342 15.59 13.02 -4.44
C MET A 342 16.99 12.52 -4.74
N ARG A 343 17.82 13.35 -5.37
CA ARG A 343 19.24 13.06 -5.64
C ARG A 343 20.02 12.89 -4.33
N LEU A 344 19.78 13.76 -3.34
CA LEU A 344 20.39 13.64 -2.01
C LEU A 344 19.90 12.41 -1.24
N LEU A 345 18.61 12.07 -1.35
CA LEU A 345 18.02 10.94 -0.63
C LEU A 345 18.51 9.59 -1.17
N ILE A 346 18.61 9.44 -2.49
CA ILE A 346 18.95 8.16 -3.15
C ILE A 346 20.45 8.04 -3.37
N GLY A 347 21.13 9.12 -3.64
CA GLY A 347 22.54 9.17 -4.07
C GLY A 347 22.68 9.17 -5.59
N GLN A 348 23.50 10.09 -6.09
CA GLN A 348 23.72 10.25 -7.53
C GLN A 348 24.28 8.98 -8.17
N ASP A 349 25.31 8.38 -7.58
CA ASP A 349 25.94 7.16 -8.09
C ASP A 349 24.98 5.99 -8.24
N GLN A 350 24.06 5.83 -7.27
CA GLN A 350 23.03 4.78 -7.32
C GLN A 350 22.04 5.02 -8.47
N LEU A 351 21.67 6.28 -8.72
CA LEU A 351 20.78 6.63 -9.83
C LEU A 351 21.46 6.41 -11.18
N GLU A 352 22.73 6.76 -11.31
CA GLU A 352 23.52 6.53 -12.53
C GLU A 352 23.72 5.04 -12.80
N GLN A 353 24.08 4.26 -11.77
CA GLN A 353 24.18 2.81 -11.87
C GLN A 353 22.86 2.17 -12.29
N LYS A 354 21.73 2.64 -11.71
CA LYS A 354 20.40 2.18 -12.11
C LYS A 354 20.08 2.50 -13.56
N SER A 355 20.49 3.68 -14.04
CA SER A 355 20.34 4.06 -15.44
C SER A 355 21.09 3.10 -16.37
N LEU A 356 22.35 2.78 -16.06
CA LEU A 356 23.15 1.84 -16.84
C LEU A 356 22.52 0.45 -16.90
N GLN A 357 22.05 -0.07 -15.75
CA GLN A 357 21.35 -1.36 -15.67
C GLN A 357 20.09 -1.40 -16.56
N LEU A 358 19.27 -0.34 -16.52
CA LEU A 358 18.07 -0.24 -17.34
C LEU A 358 18.37 -0.16 -18.83
N LYS A 359 19.39 0.61 -19.22
CA LYS A 359 19.86 0.68 -20.63
C LYS A 359 20.32 -0.69 -21.13
N ALA A 360 21.14 -1.39 -20.34
CA ALA A 360 21.62 -2.73 -20.68
C ALA A 360 20.45 -3.73 -20.82
N LEU A 361 19.48 -3.69 -19.90
CA LEU A 361 18.28 -4.53 -19.99
C LEU A 361 17.46 -4.20 -21.25
N GLY A 362 17.24 -2.94 -21.55
CA GLY A 362 16.52 -2.50 -22.75
C GLY A 362 17.20 -2.94 -24.04
N LYS A 363 18.54 -2.84 -24.10
CA LYS A 363 19.34 -3.35 -25.22
C LYS A 363 19.15 -4.87 -25.38
N HIS A 364 19.30 -5.63 -24.30
CA HIS A 364 19.13 -7.08 -24.31
C HIS A 364 17.74 -7.51 -24.80
N LEU A 365 16.66 -6.85 -24.34
CA LEU A 365 15.30 -7.19 -24.78
C LEU A 365 15.14 -6.97 -26.30
N ARG A 366 15.65 -5.86 -26.84
CA ARG A 366 15.59 -5.56 -28.27
C ARG A 366 16.37 -6.56 -29.10
N GLU A 367 17.62 -6.82 -28.74
CA GLU A 367 18.50 -7.73 -29.47
C GLU A 367 17.98 -9.17 -29.52
N LYS A 368 17.27 -9.58 -28.49
CA LYS A 368 16.67 -10.92 -28.39
C LYS A 368 15.23 -10.99 -28.88
N GLY A 369 14.64 -9.87 -29.31
CA GLY A 369 13.24 -9.81 -29.71
C GLY A 369 12.25 -10.16 -28.57
N ILE A 370 12.66 -9.92 -27.30
CA ILE A 370 11.86 -10.25 -26.14
C ILE A 370 10.88 -9.08 -25.87
N ALA A 371 9.59 -9.31 -26.08
CA ALA A 371 8.57 -8.31 -25.83
C ALA A 371 8.40 -7.98 -24.34
N GLU A 372 8.51 -8.97 -23.48
CA GLU A 372 8.26 -8.86 -22.06
C GLU A 372 9.20 -9.78 -21.26
N LYS A 373 9.71 -9.28 -20.12
CA LYS A 373 10.48 -10.06 -19.15
C LYS A 373 9.96 -9.81 -17.74
N TRP A 374 9.74 -10.87 -16.99
CA TRP A 374 9.44 -10.80 -15.58
C TRP A 374 10.68 -11.13 -14.76
N ILE A 375 10.97 -10.27 -13.78
CA ILE A 375 12.03 -10.48 -12.80
C ILE A 375 11.36 -10.71 -11.45
N GLU A 376 11.66 -11.85 -10.85
CA GLU A 376 11.12 -12.23 -9.55
C GLU A 376 12.18 -12.02 -8.46
N THR A 377 11.86 -11.21 -7.49
CA THR A 377 12.67 -11.03 -6.28
C THR A 377 11.96 -11.67 -5.11
N LYS A 378 12.61 -12.64 -4.49
CA LYS A 378 12.12 -13.32 -3.28
C LYS A 378 12.85 -12.75 -2.08
N PHE A 379 12.10 -12.19 -1.15
CA PHE A 379 12.64 -11.78 0.15
C PHE A 379 12.57 -12.97 1.10
N ILE A 380 13.69 -13.62 1.38
CA ILE A 380 13.77 -14.82 2.21
C ILE A 380 14.24 -14.42 3.60
N PHE A 381 13.45 -14.75 4.60
CA PHE A 381 13.86 -14.74 5.98
C PHE A 381 14.55 -16.06 6.34
N ASN A 382 15.86 -16.06 6.41
CA ASN A 382 16.60 -17.20 6.90
C ASN A 382 16.70 -17.13 8.43
N GLY A 383 15.73 -17.71 9.11
CA GLY A 383 15.81 -18.00 10.54
C GLY A 383 16.53 -19.33 10.80
N ASN A 384 16.73 -19.68 12.05
CA ASN A 384 17.22 -21.00 12.42
C ASN A 384 16.10 -22.03 12.19
N ARG A 385 16.30 -22.98 11.26
CA ARG A 385 15.32 -24.04 10.95
C ARG A 385 15.00 -24.93 12.16
N ASN A 386 15.91 -25.01 13.11
CA ASN A 386 15.75 -25.79 14.35
C ASN A 386 15.18 -24.97 15.50
N SER A 387 14.66 -23.77 15.27
CA SER A 387 14.01 -23.00 16.32
C SER A 387 12.74 -23.70 16.78
N PRO A 388 12.42 -23.69 18.08
CA PRO A 388 11.17 -24.23 18.58
C PRO A 388 9.98 -23.54 17.90
N LYS A 389 8.87 -24.26 17.75
CA LYS A 389 7.64 -23.71 17.18
C LYS A 389 7.32 -22.40 17.91
N TRP A 390 7.00 -21.38 17.10
CA TRP A 390 6.60 -20.08 17.60
C TRP A 390 5.20 -20.17 18.24
N ASN A 391 5.13 -19.97 19.55
CA ASN A 391 3.87 -20.04 20.30
C ASN A 391 3.37 -18.66 20.76
N THR A 392 4.06 -17.59 20.40
CA THR A 392 3.65 -16.23 20.77
C THR A 392 2.60 -15.70 19.81
N ARG A 393 1.52 -15.16 20.36
CA ARG A 393 0.52 -14.42 19.60
C ARG A 393 1.04 -13.05 19.24
N LEU A 394 1.09 -12.74 17.95
CA LEU A 394 1.49 -11.42 17.45
C LEU A 394 0.27 -10.65 16.95
N ILE A 395 -0.05 -9.55 17.60
CA ILE A 395 -1.11 -8.63 17.19
C ILE A 395 -0.48 -7.39 16.61
N VAL A 396 -0.80 -7.05 15.36
CA VAL A 396 -0.27 -5.86 14.70
C VAL A 396 -1.40 -4.92 14.33
N LEU A 397 -1.31 -3.69 14.84
CA LEU A 397 -2.27 -2.63 14.51
C LEU A 397 -1.82 -1.89 13.28
N VAL A 398 -2.68 -1.82 12.28
CA VAL A 398 -2.41 -1.24 10.98
C VAL A 398 -3.48 -0.22 10.57
N ASN A 399 -3.13 0.71 9.68
CA ASN A 399 -4.10 1.60 9.03
C ASN A 399 -3.67 1.98 7.61
N GLN A 400 -4.48 2.75 6.90
CA GLN A 400 -4.23 3.21 5.53
C GLN A 400 -2.91 3.97 5.33
N HIS A 401 -2.29 4.47 6.39
CA HIS A 401 -1.00 5.14 6.34
C HIS A 401 0.19 4.18 6.49
N CYS A 402 -0.07 2.92 6.82
CA CYS A 402 0.92 1.86 6.88
C CYS A 402 1.50 1.59 5.49
N GLY A 403 2.75 1.94 5.26
CA GLY A 403 3.45 1.78 3.97
C GLY A 403 4.78 1.05 4.10
N ASN A 404 5.35 0.60 2.99
CA ASN A 404 6.70 -0.01 2.91
C ASN A 404 6.94 -1.12 3.97
N GLY A 405 7.85 -0.90 4.90
CA GLY A 405 8.21 -1.88 5.95
C GLY A 405 7.03 -2.29 6.83
N CYS A 406 6.10 -1.38 7.12
CA CYS A 406 4.87 -1.70 7.84
C CYS A 406 4.00 -2.74 7.10
N GLN A 407 3.85 -2.61 5.79
CA GLN A 407 3.13 -3.61 4.99
C GLN A 407 3.84 -4.96 4.97
N PHE A 408 5.17 -4.91 5.01
CA PHE A 408 5.96 -6.13 5.13
C PHE A 408 5.73 -6.82 6.48
N LEU A 409 5.69 -6.06 7.58
CA LEU A 409 5.30 -6.58 8.89
C LEU A 409 3.89 -7.19 8.86
N ALA A 410 2.93 -6.53 8.20
CA ALA A 410 1.59 -7.08 7.99
C ALA A 410 1.61 -8.40 7.21
N ALA A 411 2.41 -8.47 6.14
CA ALA A 411 2.60 -9.69 5.35
C ALA A 411 3.15 -10.86 6.18
N LEU A 412 4.11 -10.58 7.04
CA LEU A 412 4.70 -11.59 7.90
C LEU A 412 3.75 -12.02 9.01
N THR A 413 3.01 -11.07 9.60
CA THR A 413 2.00 -11.38 10.62
C THR A 413 0.97 -12.38 10.10
N LYS A 414 0.54 -12.25 8.85
CA LYS A 414 -0.37 -13.22 8.20
C LYS A 414 0.22 -14.63 8.00
N GLN A 415 1.51 -14.81 8.18
CA GLN A 415 2.18 -16.13 8.10
C GLN A 415 2.37 -16.77 9.47
N ILE A 416 2.24 -15.99 10.53
CA ILE A 416 2.32 -16.48 11.92
C ILE A 416 1.00 -17.18 12.24
N PRO A 417 0.98 -18.42 12.72
CA PRO A 417 -0.26 -19.15 12.99
C PRO A 417 -1.23 -18.40 13.91
N GLN A 418 -0.69 -17.63 14.85
CA GLN A 418 -1.43 -16.81 15.81
C GLN A 418 -1.23 -15.31 15.54
N GLY A 419 -0.85 -14.95 14.32
CA GLY A 419 -0.71 -13.56 13.89
C GLY A 419 -2.06 -12.96 13.56
N VAL A 420 -2.36 -11.79 14.11
CA VAL A 420 -3.63 -11.07 13.92
C VAL A 420 -3.35 -9.63 13.50
N LEU A 421 -3.96 -9.19 12.41
CA LEU A 421 -3.98 -7.80 11.99
C LEU A 421 -5.26 -7.13 12.48
N ILE A 422 -5.12 -5.98 13.14
CA ILE A 422 -6.26 -5.20 13.64
C ILE A 422 -6.14 -3.77 13.14
N GLY A 423 -7.25 -3.15 12.75
CA GLY A 423 -7.26 -1.74 12.33
C GLY A 423 -8.08 -1.47 11.08
N SER A 424 -7.49 -0.82 10.10
CA SER A 424 -8.03 -0.72 8.74
C SER A 424 -7.04 -1.33 7.74
N ASN A 425 -7.43 -1.46 6.47
CA ASN A 425 -6.50 -1.92 5.46
C ASN A 425 -5.23 -1.07 5.44
N THR A 426 -4.08 -1.70 5.21
CA THR A 426 -2.83 -0.96 5.00
C THR A 426 -2.95 -0.11 3.73
N GLY A 427 -2.10 0.90 3.58
CA GLY A 427 -2.09 1.71 2.36
C GLY A 427 -1.68 0.89 1.12
N PRO A 428 -1.77 1.47 -0.07
CA PRO A 428 -1.27 0.82 -1.29
C PRO A 428 0.23 0.53 -1.16
N PHE A 429 0.64 -0.62 -1.68
CA PHE A 429 2.04 -1.06 -1.68
C PHE A 429 2.91 -0.10 -2.45
N PRO A 430 4.18 0.02 -2.07
CA PRO A 430 4.80 1.19 -1.49
C PRO A 430 4.35 2.44 -2.22
N LYS A 431 4.21 3.56 -1.55
CA LYS A 431 4.03 4.88 -2.19
C LYS A 431 5.15 5.03 -3.20
N ASN A 432 4.87 4.64 -4.43
CA ASN A 432 5.90 4.33 -5.41
C ASN A 432 6.49 5.60 -5.99
N THR A 433 7.54 6.11 -5.35
CA THR A 433 8.47 7.06 -5.97
C THR A 433 9.33 6.39 -7.06
N SER A 434 9.17 5.09 -7.29
CA SER A 434 10.03 4.27 -8.17
C SER A 434 9.33 3.72 -9.42
N GLY A 435 8.04 3.99 -9.64
CA GLY A 435 7.32 3.58 -10.85
C GLY A 435 7.79 4.32 -12.11
N PRO A 436 7.55 3.76 -13.32
CA PRO A 436 7.85 4.41 -14.58
C PRO A 436 7.09 5.75 -14.70
N ILE A 437 7.66 6.70 -15.41
CA ILE A 437 7.02 7.97 -15.78
C ILE A 437 6.81 8.02 -17.28
N PHE A 438 5.58 8.33 -17.69
CA PHE A 438 5.19 8.55 -19.07
C PHE A 438 4.62 9.96 -19.20
N GLN A 439 5.11 10.75 -20.13
CA GLN A 439 4.55 12.07 -20.41
C GLN A 439 3.54 11.98 -21.54
N LEU A 440 2.34 12.51 -21.31
CA LEU A 440 1.31 12.62 -22.34
C LEU A 440 1.72 13.69 -23.37
N LYS A 441 1.43 13.41 -24.63
CA LYS A 441 1.97 14.18 -25.76
C LYS A 441 1.47 15.63 -25.75
N HIS A 442 0.22 15.86 -25.47
CA HIS A 442 -0.43 17.15 -25.64
C HIS A 442 -0.58 17.92 -24.32
N SER A 443 -1.06 17.29 -23.27
CA SER A 443 -1.21 17.93 -21.96
C SER A 443 0.09 18.09 -21.19
N ARG A 444 1.10 17.31 -21.53
CA ARG A 444 2.35 17.21 -20.77
C ARG A 444 2.16 16.64 -19.37
N ILE A 445 1.00 16.09 -19.08
CA ILE A 445 0.74 15.38 -17.82
C ILE A 445 1.69 14.17 -17.77
N MET A 446 2.38 14.03 -16.66
CA MET A 446 3.21 12.85 -16.39
C MET A 446 2.38 11.83 -15.64
N LEU A 447 2.16 10.65 -16.26
CA LEU A 447 1.49 9.51 -15.68
C LEU A 447 2.53 8.56 -15.07
N SER A 448 2.27 8.09 -13.86
CA SER A 448 3.06 7.06 -13.21
C SER A 448 2.15 5.98 -12.63
N PHE A 449 2.58 4.72 -12.72
CA PHE A 449 1.85 3.57 -12.19
C PHE A 449 2.80 2.45 -11.75
N SER A 450 2.29 1.43 -11.07
CA SER A 450 3.12 0.30 -10.65
C SER A 450 3.43 -0.66 -11.80
N HIS A 451 4.71 -1.02 -11.94
CA HIS A 451 5.20 -2.11 -12.79
C HIS A 451 5.53 -3.36 -11.97
N ARG A 452 5.14 -3.38 -10.68
CA ARG A 452 5.44 -4.43 -9.72
C ARG A 452 4.16 -5.05 -9.18
N LEU A 453 4.14 -6.38 -9.12
CA LEU A 453 3.16 -7.15 -8.38
C LEU A 453 3.77 -7.63 -7.08
N HIS A 454 3.13 -7.30 -5.98
CA HIS A 454 3.44 -7.88 -4.69
C HIS A 454 2.56 -9.10 -4.47
N LEU A 455 3.20 -10.24 -4.26
CA LEU A 455 2.53 -11.50 -4.01
C LEU A 455 2.75 -11.89 -2.55
N ASN A 456 1.72 -12.43 -1.92
CA ASN A 456 1.85 -13.02 -0.60
C ASN A 456 2.62 -14.36 -0.68
N HIS A 457 2.85 -15.01 0.45
CA HIS A 457 3.55 -16.29 0.54
C HIS A 457 2.86 -17.45 -0.20
N GLN A 458 1.59 -17.28 -0.59
CA GLN A 458 0.82 -18.22 -1.41
C GLN A 458 0.84 -17.85 -2.89
N ALA A 459 1.72 -16.93 -3.30
CA ALA A 459 1.81 -16.39 -4.66
C ALA A 459 0.53 -15.68 -5.18
N LYS A 460 -0.38 -15.29 -4.27
CA LYS A 460 -1.57 -14.51 -4.61
C LYS A 460 -1.24 -13.01 -4.59
N SER A 461 -1.75 -12.27 -5.55
CA SER A 461 -1.59 -10.81 -5.60
C SER A 461 -2.20 -10.16 -4.36
N VAL A 462 -1.42 -9.29 -3.72
CA VAL A 462 -1.92 -8.42 -2.65
C VAL A 462 -2.81 -7.34 -3.26
N SER A 463 -3.92 -7.03 -2.58
CA SER A 463 -4.84 -5.96 -3.01
C SER A 463 -4.11 -4.63 -3.26
N PRO A 464 -4.53 -3.83 -4.25
CA PRO A 464 -4.03 -2.46 -4.41
C PRO A 464 -4.19 -1.61 -3.15
N SER A 465 -5.24 -1.88 -2.37
CA SER A 465 -5.50 -1.23 -1.07
C SER A 465 -4.68 -1.81 0.09
N GLY A 466 -3.73 -2.72 -0.18
CA GLY A 466 -2.87 -3.32 0.83
C GLY A 466 -3.46 -4.56 1.51
N TYR A 467 -2.97 -4.87 2.71
CA TYR A 467 -3.44 -5.99 3.52
C TYR A 467 -4.73 -5.63 4.26
N ILE A 468 -5.72 -6.50 4.17
CA ILE A 468 -6.99 -6.38 4.90
C ILE A 468 -6.78 -6.89 6.32
N PRO A 469 -7.22 -6.16 7.37
CA PRO A 469 -7.12 -6.62 8.75
C PRO A 469 -8.05 -7.81 9.00
N ASP A 470 -7.75 -8.61 10.03
CA ASP A 470 -8.62 -9.68 10.50
C ASP A 470 -9.81 -9.11 11.30
N TYR A 471 -9.54 -8.02 12.03
CA TYR A 471 -10.54 -7.26 12.76
C TYR A 471 -10.40 -5.78 12.49
N TRP A 472 -11.50 -5.14 12.15
CA TRP A 472 -11.52 -3.70 11.92
C TRP A 472 -11.65 -2.96 13.25
N LEU A 473 -10.88 -1.87 13.39
CA LEU A 473 -11.04 -0.94 14.51
C LEU A 473 -12.03 0.14 14.16
N PHE A 474 -12.99 0.30 15.05
CA PHE A 474 -13.94 1.39 15.01
C PHE A 474 -13.86 2.18 16.33
N PRO A 475 -13.76 3.51 16.32
CA PRO A 475 -13.82 4.31 17.55
C PRO A 475 -15.13 4.08 18.32
N PRO A 476 -15.14 4.06 19.64
CA PRO A 476 -14.05 4.46 20.53
C PRO A 476 -13.20 3.29 21.10
N MET A 477 -12.89 2.24 20.34
CA MET A 477 -12.00 1.19 20.84
C MET A 477 -10.63 1.75 21.17
N ASP A 478 -10.21 1.63 22.40
CA ASP A 478 -8.90 2.05 22.89
C ASP A 478 -7.89 0.89 22.97
N ILE A 479 -6.68 1.21 23.39
CA ILE A 479 -5.63 0.21 23.56
C ILE A 479 -5.98 -0.84 24.64
N GLN A 480 -6.78 -0.47 25.63
CA GLN A 480 -7.18 -1.37 26.72
C GLN A 480 -8.14 -2.44 26.20
N ASP A 481 -9.02 -2.12 25.25
CA ASP A 481 -9.89 -3.10 24.58
C ASP A 481 -9.05 -4.12 23.80
N ILE A 482 -8.02 -3.67 23.12
CA ILE A 482 -7.10 -4.53 22.38
C ILE A 482 -6.30 -5.40 23.35
N GLN A 483 -5.83 -4.85 24.45
CA GLN A 483 -5.11 -5.61 25.50
C GLN A 483 -6.03 -6.65 26.18
N ARG A 484 -7.30 -6.31 26.42
CA ARG A 484 -8.31 -7.26 26.92
C ARG A 484 -8.55 -8.41 25.93
N PHE A 485 -8.70 -8.10 24.64
CA PHE A 485 -8.80 -9.12 23.59
C PHE A 485 -7.55 -10.01 23.54
N ALA A 486 -6.36 -9.40 23.64
CA ALA A 486 -5.10 -10.11 23.63
C ALA A 486 -4.94 -11.07 24.81
N SER A 487 -5.36 -10.67 26.02
CA SER A 487 -5.22 -11.47 27.24
C SER A 487 -6.23 -12.62 27.35
N LYS A 488 -7.43 -12.47 26.82
CA LYS A 488 -8.52 -13.48 26.91
C LYS A 488 -8.24 -14.72 26.09
N ASN A 489 -7.56 -14.60 24.97
CA ASN A 489 -7.32 -15.72 24.04
C ASN A 489 -6.04 -16.52 24.33
N THR A 490 -5.34 -16.27 25.44
CA THR A 490 -4.16 -17.06 25.84
C THR A 490 -4.52 -18.38 26.54
N ASN A 491 -5.78 -18.56 26.94
CA ASN A 491 -6.21 -19.73 27.69
C ASN A 491 -6.89 -20.82 26.82
N SER A 492 -7.00 -20.62 25.50
CA SER A 492 -7.70 -21.55 24.58
C SER A 492 -6.74 -22.26 23.62
N LEU A 493 -5.48 -22.34 23.97
CA LEU A 493 -4.40 -23.07 23.28
C LEU A 493 -3.74 -24.02 24.30
#